data_c1e1a2b4d3b48e40f734aadd8003d76f
#
_entry.id   c1e1a2b4d3b48e40f734aadd8003d76f
#
_cell.length_a   1.000
_cell.length_b   1.000
_cell.length_c   1.000
_cell.angle_alpha   90.00
_cell.angle_beta   90.00
_cell.angle_gamma   90.00
#
_symmetry.space_group_name_H-M   'P 1'
#
loop_
_entity.id
_entity.type
_entity.pdbx_description
1 polymer ?
#
loop_
_entity_poly.entity_id
_entity_poly.type
_entity_poly.pdbx_seq_one_letter_code
_entity_poly.pdbx_strand_id
1 'polypeptide(L)'
;DDFFRLFLDDTMTYSCAYFDRLRDIPLEEAQIAKMDLSLRKLGLRAGMTLLDIGCGWGGTIRRAVEKYDVNVIGLTLSQNQAAYVQKSLDAMDTTRSTRVLLHGWEEFDEPVDRIVSIGAFEHFGYDRYDDFFEMAYRVLPDDGVMLLHTITMLTPQQIVDHGLTMTEEMMSFN
;
A
#
# COMPACT_ATOMS: atom_id res chain seq x y z
N ASP A 1 17.28 1.58 2.66
CA ASP A 1 18.48 1.93 3.15
C ASP A 1 18.65 2.06 4.66
N ASP A 2 19.90 2.22 5.12
CA ASP A 2 20.25 2.15 6.55
C ASP A 2 19.50 3.16 7.41
N PHE A 3 19.23 4.36 6.89
CA PHE A 3 18.45 5.37 7.60
C PHE A 3 17.05 4.88 8.01
N PHE A 4 16.32 4.23 7.10
CA PHE A 4 14.97 3.73 7.38
C PHE A 4 14.98 2.60 8.40
N ARG A 5 16.04 1.78 8.45
CA ARG A 5 16.21 0.72 9.45
C ARG A 5 16.39 1.22 10.88
N LEU A 6 16.70 2.52 11.06
CA LEU A 6 16.86 3.10 12.38
C LEU A 6 15.53 3.31 13.11
N PHE A 7 14.41 3.38 12.40
CA PHE A 7 13.12 3.73 13.02
C PHE A 7 11.92 2.93 12.51
N LEU A 8 12.05 2.23 11.37
CA LEU A 8 11.01 1.32 10.91
C LEU A 8 11.11 -0.03 11.61
N ASP A 9 10.00 -0.74 11.66
CA ASP A 9 9.91 -2.12 12.12
C ASP A 9 10.59 -3.10 11.15
N ASP A 10 10.72 -4.37 11.53
CA ASP A 10 11.39 -5.39 10.71
C ASP A 10 10.69 -5.65 9.36
N THR A 11 9.40 -5.32 9.22
CA THR A 11 8.70 -5.39 7.94
C THR A 11 9.04 -4.23 7.00
N MET A 12 9.80 -3.24 7.48
CA MET A 12 10.15 -2.01 6.76
C MET A 12 8.93 -1.24 6.25
N THR A 13 7.82 -1.26 6.98
CA THR A 13 6.58 -0.64 6.52
C THR A 13 6.55 0.86 6.87
N TYR A 14 6.61 1.71 5.84
CA TYR A 14 6.64 3.17 5.97
C TYR A 14 5.24 3.78 5.74
N SER A 15 4.31 3.46 6.62
CA SER A 15 2.95 4.02 6.67
C SER A 15 2.34 3.78 8.05
N CYS A 16 1.18 4.42 8.36
CA CYS A 16 0.54 4.30 9.67
C CYS A 16 0.23 2.84 10.02
N ALA A 17 0.59 2.43 11.24
CA ALA A 17 0.28 1.10 11.76
C ALA A 17 -1.17 1.03 12.29
N TYR A 18 -1.71 -0.19 12.41
CA TYR A 18 -3.05 -0.42 12.94
C TYR A 18 -2.98 -1.03 14.34
N PHE A 19 -3.19 -0.17 15.35
CA PHE A 19 -3.29 -0.58 16.76
C PHE A 19 -4.76 -0.86 17.10
N ASP A 20 -5.20 -2.11 16.93
CA ASP A 20 -6.57 -2.52 17.23
C ASP A 20 -6.91 -2.23 18.70
N ARG A 21 -7.93 -1.40 18.93
CA ARG A 21 -8.44 -1.03 20.27
C ARG A 21 -7.39 -0.49 21.22
N LEU A 22 -6.42 0.26 20.70
CA LEU A 22 -5.36 0.89 21.50
C LEU A 22 -4.59 -0.12 22.38
N ARG A 23 -4.38 -1.32 21.90
CA ARG A 23 -3.56 -2.29 22.60
C ARG A 23 -2.12 -1.86 22.63
N ASP A 24 -1.45 -2.12 23.74
CA ASP A 24 0.00 -1.99 23.88
C ASP A 24 0.67 -3.21 23.20
N ILE A 25 0.86 -3.09 21.89
CA ILE A 25 1.53 -4.11 21.07
C ILE A 25 2.75 -3.50 20.38
N PRO A 26 3.79 -4.28 20.07
CA PRO A 26 4.92 -3.82 19.29
C PRO A 26 4.52 -3.25 17.92
N LEU A 27 5.31 -2.28 17.41
CA LEU A 27 5.06 -1.65 16.12
C LEU A 27 4.96 -2.67 14.99
N GLU A 28 5.84 -3.69 14.99
CA GLU A 28 5.82 -4.78 14.00
C GLU A 28 4.47 -5.52 13.98
N GLU A 29 3.94 -5.87 15.16
CA GLU A 29 2.63 -6.54 15.24
C GLU A 29 1.50 -5.64 14.71
N ALA A 30 1.54 -4.35 14.99
CA ALA A 30 0.58 -3.39 14.49
C ALA A 30 0.69 -3.19 12.97
N GLN A 31 1.90 -3.23 12.39
CA GLN A 31 2.11 -3.21 10.95
C GLN A 31 1.61 -4.48 10.28
N ILE A 32 1.90 -5.65 10.85
CA ILE A 32 1.38 -6.94 10.38
C ILE A 32 -0.15 -6.94 10.44
N ALA A 33 -0.74 -6.45 11.51
CA ALA A 33 -2.20 -6.35 11.66
C ALA A 33 -2.83 -5.48 10.57
N LYS A 34 -2.20 -4.35 10.21
CA LYS A 34 -2.63 -3.50 9.09
C LYS A 34 -2.57 -4.24 7.76
N MET A 35 -1.45 -4.88 7.45
CA MET A 35 -1.29 -5.63 6.20
C MET A 35 -2.32 -6.76 6.11
N ASP A 36 -2.50 -7.53 7.19
CA ASP A 36 -3.47 -8.60 7.25
C ASP A 36 -4.92 -8.13 7.11
N LEU A 37 -5.26 -6.98 7.70
CA LEU A 37 -6.58 -6.36 7.54
C LEU A 37 -6.81 -5.95 6.08
N SER A 38 -5.82 -5.35 5.45
CA SER A 38 -5.88 -4.89 4.07
C SER A 38 -6.01 -6.06 3.10
N LEU A 39 -5.14 -7.05 3.19
CA LEU A 39 -5.14 -8.21 2.31
C LEU A 39 -6.41 -9.07 2.46
N ARG A 40 -6.95 -9.21 3.68
CA ARG A 40 -8.20 -9.93 3.92
C ARG A 40 -9.39 -9.30 3.21
N LYS A 41 -9.45 -7.95 3.12
CA LYS A 41 -10.52 -7.24 2.43
C LYS A 41 -10.50 -7.44 0.91
N LEU A 42 -9.38 -7.81 0.34
CA LEU A 42 -9.23 -8.07 -1.10
C LEU A 42 -9.81 -9.42 -1.55
N GLY A 43 -10.10 -10.33 -0.62
CA GLY A 43 -10.61 -11.66 -0.96
C GLY A 43 -9.65 -12.47 -1.83
N LEU A 44 -8.34 -12.38 -1.56
CA LEU A 44 -7.30 -13.07 -2.30
C LEU A 44 -7.46 -14.59 -2.28
N ARG A 45 -7.22 -15.23 -3.41
CA ARG A 45 -7.18 -16.69 -3.59
C ARG A 45 -5.86 -17.08 -4.23
N ALA A 46 -5.36 -18.27 -3.93
CA ALA A 46 -4.13 -18.80 -4.50
C ALA A 46 -4.11 -18.69 -6.03
N GLY A 47 -3.00 -18.23 -6.57
CA GLY A 47 -2.81 -18.03 -8.01
C GLY A 47 -3.29 -16.69 -8.58
N MET A 48 -4.09 -15.91 -7.84
CA MET A 48 -4.43 -14.54 -8.25
C MET A 48 -3.18 -13.66 -8.38
N THR A 49 -3.30 -12.59 -9.16
CA THR A 49 -2.26 -11.55 -9.28
C THR A 49 -2.69 -10.31 -8.51
N LEU A 50 -1.86 -9.90 -7.55
CA LEU A 50 -2.01 -8.68 -6.76
C LEU A 50 -1.05 -7.60 -7.28
N LEU A 51 -1.59 -6.42 -7.61
CA LEU A 51 -0.83 -5.20 -7.86
C LEU A 51 -0.75 -4.37 -6.59
N ASP A 52 0.45 -3.98 -6.16
CA ASP A 52 0.70 -3.03 -5.06
C ASP A 52 1.24 -1.71 -5.62
N ILE A 53 0.41 -0.66 -5.59
CA ILE A 53 0.75 0.65 -6.14
C ILE A 53 1.39 1.51 -5.04
N GLY A 54 2.70 1.74 -5.18
CA GLY A 54 3.51 2.33 -4.14
C GLY A 54 3.97 1.29 -3.11
N CYS A 55 4.54 0.19 -3.57
CA CYS A 55 4.87 -0.98 -2.72
C CYS A 55 5.90 -0.71 -1.61
N GLY A 56 6.53 0.48 -1.60
CA GLY A 56 7.53 0.84 -0.61
C GLY A 56 8.66 -0.18 -0.51
N TRP A 57 8.91 -0.68 0.69
CA TRP A 57 9.92 -1.71 0.96
C TRP A 57 9.38 -3.15 0.86
N GLY A 58 8.18 -3.33 0.32
CA GLY A 58 7.63 -4.62 -0.06
C GLY A 58 6.97 -5.44 1.05
N GLY A 59 6.72 -4.87 2.23
CA GLY A 59 6.10 -5.59 3.34
C GLY A 59 4.76 -6.22 2.95
N THR A 60 3.89 -5.47 2.30
CA THR A 60 2.54 -5.93 1.89
C THR A 60 2.59 -7.06 0.87
N ILE A 61 3.40 -6.91 -0.20
CA ILE A 61 3.48 -7.95 -1.25
C ILE A 61 4.15 -9.23 -0.76
N ARG A 62 5.19 -9.13 0.06
CA ARG A 62 5.79 -10.32 0.69
C ARG A 62 4.75 -11.06 1.54
N ARG A 63 4.01 -10.32 2.38
CA ARG A 63 2.95 -10.90 3.21
C ARG A 63 1.85 -11.55 2.36
N ALA A 64 1.52 -10.97 1.20
CA ALA A 64 0.54 -11.54 0.28
C ALA A 64 1.01 -12.88 -0.31
N VAL A 65 2.26 -12.98 -0.74
CA VAL A 65 2.85 -14.24 -1.23
C VAL A 65 2.83 -15.30 -0.12
N GLU A 66 3.35 -14.97 1.06
CA GLU A 66 3.46 -15.91 2.19
C GLU A 66 2.11 -16.46 2.66
N LYS A 67 1.10 -15.59 2.72
CA LYS A 67 -0.17 -15.93 3.37
C LYS A 67 -1.26 -16.41 2.41
N TYR A 68 -1.23 -15.93 1.17
CA TYR A 68 -2.32 -16.16 0.21
C TYR A 68 -1.86 -16.92 -1.03
N ASP A 69 -0.56 -17.19 -1.17
CA ASP A 69 0.00 -17.91 -2.33
C ASP A 69 -0.42 -17.25 -3.66
N VAL A 70 -0.14 -15.96 -3.81
CA VAL A 70 -0.51 -15.15 -4.97
C VAL A 70 0.71 -14.67 -5.76
N ASN A 71 0.52 -14.37 -7.05
CA ASN A 71 1.48 -13.61 -7.83
C ASN A 71 1.45 -12.14 -7.39
N VAL A 72 2.57 -11.44 -7.44
CA VAL A 72 2.65 -10.04 -7.03
C VAL A 72 3.39 -9.18 -8.05
N ILE A 73 2.89 -7.97 -8.24
CA ILE A 73 3.54 -6.90 -8.99
C ILE A 73 3.57 -5.68 -8.07
N GLY A 74 4.77 -5.19 -7.73
CA GLY A 74 4.94 -3.96 -6.98
C GLY A 74 5.36 -2.81 -7.89
N LEU A 75 4.73 -1.64 -7.75
CA LEU A 75 5.17 -0.41 -8.41
C LEU A 75 5.87 0.50 -7.42
N THR A 76 6.99 1.08 -7.80
CA THR A 76 7.69 2.10 -7.04
C THR A 76 8.48 3.03 -7.96
N LEU A 77 8.63 4.29 -7.58
CA LEU A 77 9.49 5.27 -8.27
C LEU A 77 10.92 5.32 -7.70
N SER A 78 11.21 4.52 -6.66
CA SER A 78 12.52 4.49 -5.99
C SER A 78 13.34 3.31 -6.48
N GLN A 79 14.49 3.59 -7.11
CA GLN A 79 15.46 2.56 -7.52
C GLN A 79 15.93 1.69 -6.35
N ASN A 80 16.15 2.30 -5.18
CA ASN A 80 16.60 1.60 -3.98
C ASN A 80 15.51 0.63 -3.46
N GLN A 81 14.26 1.09 -3.44
CA GLN A 81 13.14 0.22 -3.07
C GLN A 81 12.97 -0.92 -4.07
N ALA A 82 12.97 -0.64 -5.37
CA ALA A 82 12.84 -1.67 -6.40
C ALA A 82 13.90 -2.76 -6.25
N ALA A 83 15.18 -2.38 -6.13
CA ALA A 83 16.28 -3.32 -5.96
C ALA A 83 16.18 -4.14 -4.67
N TYR A 84 15.84 -3.48 -3.55
CA TYR A 84 15.69 -4.14 -2.25
C TYR A 84 14.54 -5.15 -2.27
N VAL A 85 13.37 -4.73 -2.77
CA VAL A 85 12.17 -5.55 -2.79
C VAL A 85 12.33 -6.73 -3.71
N GLN A 86 12.86 -6.52 -4.95
CA GLN A 86 13.09 -7.63 -5.88
C GLN A 86 14.04 -8.67 -5.28
N LYS A 87 15.15 -8.24 -4.68
CA LYS A 87 16.08 -9.15 -3.99
C LYS A 87 15.41 -9.93 -2.87
N SER A 88 14.51 -9.30 -2.12
CA SER A 88 13.77 -9.93 -1.02
C SER A 88 12.76 -10.97 -1.55
N LEU A 89 12.08 -10.66 -2.65
CA LEU A 89 11.14 -11.57 -3.31
C LEU A 89 11.84 -12.77 -3.95
N ASP A 90 12.99 -12.55 -4.60
CA ASP A 90 13.80 -13.60 -5.21
C ASP A 90 14.33 -14.62 -4.18
N ALA A 91 14.45 -14.20 -2.92
CA ALA A 91 14.88 -15.07 -1.83
C ALA A 91 13.73 -15.89 -1.20
N MET A 92 12.48 -15.67 -1.61
CA MET A 92 11.33 -16.42 -1.10
C MET A 92 11.24 -17.79 -1.75
N ASP A 93 10.90 -18.80 -0.95
CA ASP A 93 10.57 -20.15 -1.45
C ASP A 93 9.13 -20.17 -1.99
N THR A 94 8.97 -19.76 -3.24
CA THR A 94 7.67 -19.68 -3.92
C THR A 94 7.78 -20.02 -5.40
N THR A 95 6.72 -20.62 -5.95
CA THR A 95 6.57 -20.83 -7.41
C THR A 95 5.78 -19.71 -8.07
N ARG A 96 5.36 -18.70 -7.31
CA ARG A 96 4.58 -17.57 -7.81
C ARG A 96 5.46 -16.56 -8.54
N SER A 97 4.88 -15.88 -9.52
CA SER A 97 5.54 -14.74 -10.16
C SER A 97 5.64 -13.56 -9.20
N THR A 98 6.85 -13.05 -9.03
CA THR A 98 7.12 -11.91 -8.16
C THR A 98 7.94 -10.88 -8.92
N ARG A 99 7.38 -9.69 -9.12
CA ARG A 99 8.00 -8.63 -9.92
C ARG A 99 7.91 -7.27 -9.22
N VAL A 100 8.95 -6.45 -9.38
CA VAL A 100 8.91 -5.03 -9.02
C VAL A 100 9.25 -4.20 -10.24
N LEU A 101 8.39 -3.24 -10.55
CA LEU A 101 8.54 -2.36 -11.70
C LEU A 101 8.90 -0.95 -11.21
N LEU A 102 9.94 -0.37 -11.81
CA LEU A 102 10.41 0.97 -11.51
C LEU A 102 9.70 1.98 -12.42
N HIS A 103 8.40 2.14 -12.23
CA HIS A 103 7.61 3.16 -12.92
C HIS A 103 6.33 3.49 -12.12
N GLY A 104 5.64 4.53 -12.55
CA GLY A 104 4.39 4.96 -11.95
C GLY A 104 3.20 4.10 -12.37
N TRP A 105 2.07 4.33 -11.72
CA TRP A 105 0.80 3.67 -12.06
C TRP A 105 0.30 4.07 -13.46
N GLU A 106 0.70 5.22 -13.96
CA GLU A 106 0.30 5.76 -15.27
C GLU A 106 0.76 4.90 -16.43
N GLU A 107 1.89 4.24 -16.27
CA GLU A 107 2.50 3.39 -17.29
C GLU A 107 2.00 1.94 -17.21
N PHE A 108 1.20 1.62 -16.17
CA PHE A 108 0.76 0.24 -15.94
C PHE A 108 -0.52 -0.09 -16.72
N ASP A 109 -0.48 -1.19 -17.49
CA ASP A 109 -1.58 -1.63 -18.36
C ASP A 109 -1.82 -3.16 -18.35
N GLU A 110 -1.12 -3.91 -17.49
CA GLU A 110 -1.30 -5.36 -17.41
C GLU A 110 -2.55 -5.73 -16.59
N PRO A 111 -3.32 -6.76 -16.99
CA PRO A 111 -4.46 -7.22 -16.20
C PRO A 111 -4.02 -7.85 -14.88
N VAL A 112 -4.76 -7.53 -13.82
CA VAL A 112 -4.54 -8.05 -12.46
C VAL A 112 -5.88 -8.38 -11.80
N ASP A 113 -5.88 -9.28 -10.80
CA ASP A 113 -7.11 -9.66 -10.11
C ASP A 113 -7.49 -8.70 -8.99
N ARG A 114 -6.49 -8.13 -8.31
CA ARG A 114 -6.66 -7.27 -7.13
C ARG A 114 -5.63 -6.15 -7.11
N ILE A 115 -6.02 -5.01 -6.55
CA ILE A 115 -5.12 -3.87 -6.35
C ILE A 115 -5.10 -3.51 -4.87
N VAL A 116 -3.92 -3.19 -4.35
CA VAL A 116 -3.70 -2.54 -3.06
C VAL A 116 -2.87 -1.28 -3.26
N SER A 117 -3.21 -0.21 -2.54
CA SER A 117 -2.37 0.99 -2.44
C SER A 117 -2.48 1.53 -1.02
N ILE A 118 -1.36 1.64 -0.32
CA ILE A 118 -1.31 2.06 1.08
C ILE A 118 -0.29 3.21 1.24
N GLY A 119 -0.79 4.43 1.50
CA GLY A 119 0.06 5.60 1.74
C GLY A 119 0.81 6.09 0.50
N ALA A 120 0.23 5.94 -0.68
CA ALA A 120 0.78 6.44 -1.94
C ALA A 120 -0.15 7.43 -2.64
N PHE A 121 -1.45 7.25 -2.53
CA PHE A 121 -2.47 8.04 -3.25
C PHE A 121 -2.40 9.53 -2.95
N GLU A 122 -2.07 9.93 -1.73
CA GLU A 122 -1.89 11.32 -1.30
C GLU A 122 -0.78 12.06 -2.07
N HIS A 123 0.09 11.33 -2.77
CA HIS A 123 1.20 11.88 -3.55
C HIS A 123 0.91 12.00 -5.05
N PHE A 124 -0.26 11.52 -5.53
CA PHE A 124 -0.55 11.49 -6.97
C PHE A 124 -0.96 12.85 -7.54
N GLY A 125 -1.48 13.77 -6.70
CA GLY A 125 -2.04 15.03 -7.12
C GLY A 125 -3.54 14.92 -7.43
N TYR A 126 -4.30 15.92 -6.96
CA TYR A 126 -5.76 15.92 -7.03
C TYR A 126 -6.30 15.86 -8.47
N ASP A 127 -5.64 16.51 -9.39
CA ASP A 127 -5.97 16.57 -10.83
C ASP A 127 -5.74 15.26 -11.58
N ARG A 128 -5.14 14.27 -10.91
CA ARG A 128 -4.83 12.95 -11.49
C ARG A 128 -5.66 11.80 -10.91
N TYR A 129 -6.57 12.10 -10.00
CA TYR A 129 -7.36 11.05 -9.35
C TYR A 129 -8.28 10.32 -10.32
N ASP A 130 -8.89 11.02 -11.27
CA ASP A 130 -9.76 10.39 -12.28
C ASP A 130 -8.95 9.41 -13.16
N ASP A 131 -7.79 9.83 -13.64
CA ASP A 131 -6.89 8.99 -14.45
C ASP A 131 -6.45 7.73 -13.67
N PHE A 132 -6.18 7.88 -12.37
CA PHE A 132 -5.82 6.75 -11.50
C PHE A 132 -6.96 5.74 -11.38
N PHE A 133 -8.19 6.19 -11.17
CA PHE A 133 -9.34 5.29 -11.09
C PHE A 133 -9.69 4.68 -12.45
N GLU A 134 -9.50 5.40 -13.56
CA GLU A 134 -9.65 4.85 -14.91
C GLU A 134 -8.61 3.75 -15.18
N MET A 135 -7.36 3.95 -14.79
CA MET A 135 -6.33 2.90 -14.88
C MET A 135 -6.74 1.67 -14.06
N ALA A 136 -7.12 1.86 -12.78
CA ALA A 136 -7.52 0.77 -11.92
C ALA A 136 -8.73 -0.02 -12.47
N TYR A 137 -9.72 0.70 -13.02
CA TYR A 137 -10.88 0.08 -13.66
C TYR A 137 -10.50 -0.72 -14.91
N ARG A 138 -9.56 -0.20 -15.72
CA ARG A 138 -9.09 -0.85 -16.96
C ARG A 138 -8.36 -2.17 -16.72
N VAL A 139 -7.55 -2.24 -15.65
CA VAL A 139 -6.70 -3.41 -15.38
C VAL A 139 -7.36 -4.47 -14.49
N LEU A 140 -8.46 -4.14 -13.80
CA LEU A 140 -9.22 -5.06 -12.97
C LEU A 140 -10.31 -5.79 -13.77
N PRO A 141 -10.60 -7.06 -13.48
CA PRO A 141 -11.77 -7.76 -14.00
C PRO A 141 -13.08 -7.23 -13.38
N ASP A 142 -14.23 -7.64 -13.92
CA ASP A 142 -15.55 -7.21 -13.46
C ASP A 142 -15.79 -7.49 -11.95
N ASP A 143 -15.20 -8.56 -11.40
CA ASP A 143 -15.22 -8.90 -9.98
C ASP A 143 -13.97 -8.43 -9.22
N GLY A 144 -13.20 -7.53 -9.84
CA GLY A 144 -11.99 -6.97 -9.29
C GLY A 144 -12.26 -6.13 -8.03
N VAL A 145 -11.30 -6.16 -7.10
CA VAL A 145 -11.37 -5.35 -5.87
C VAL A 145 -10.09 -4.57 -5.71
N MET A 146 -10.24 -3.27 -5.46
CA MET A 146 -9.15 -2.40 -5.05
C MET A 146 -9.33 -2.00 -3.58
N LEU A 147 -8.25 -2.09 -2.81
CA LEU A 147 -8.14 -1.48 -1.49
C LEU A 147 -7.26 -0.24 -1.60
N LEU A 148 -7.83 0.90 -1.25
CA LEU A 148 -7.14 2.17 -1.15
C LEU A 148 -7.10 2.62 0.32
N HIS A 149 -5.89 2.78 0.86
CA HIS A 149 -5.66 3.38 2.18
C HIS A 149 -4.81 4.63 1.99
N THR A 150 -5.32 5.77 2.44
CA THR A 150 -4.66 7.08 2.27
C THR A 150 -4.89 7.96 3.48
N ILE A 151 -4.02 8.94 3.67
CA ILE A 151 -4.20 9.99 4.67
C ILE A 151 -5.21 11.00 4.10
N THR A 152 -6.22 11.34 4.90
CA THR A 152 -7.25 12.32 4.53
C THR A 152 -7.30 13.43 5.56
N MET A 153 -7.68 14.63 5.13
CA MET A 153 -8.03 15.71 6.05
C MET A 153 -9.50 15.61 6.46
N LEU A 154 -9.78 15.98 7.69
CA LEU A 154 -11.14 16.14 8.16
C LEU A 154 -11.76 17.38 7.48
N THR A 155 -13.04 17.30 7.13
CA THR A 155 -13.79 18.49 6.69
C THR A 155 -13.94 19.49 7.85
N PRO A 156 -14.14 20.79 7.59
CA PRO A 156 -14.40 21.77 8.65
C PRO A 156 -15.51 21.36 9.61
N GLN A 157 -16.58 20.74 9.10
CA GLN A 157 -17.69 20.26 9.92
C GLN A 157 -17.25 19.11 10.84
N GLN A 158 -16.50 18.14 10.33
CA GLN A 158 -15.95 17.04 11.13
C GLN A 158 -15.01 17.54 12.24
N ILE A 159 -14.22 18.56 11.96
CA ILE A 159 -13.33 19.19 12.97
C ILE A 159 -14.16 19.74 14.12
N VAL A 160 -15.22 20.47 13.82
CA VAL A 160 -16.16 21.02 14.82
C VAL A 160 -16.86 19.91 15.60
N ASP A 161 -17.39 18.90 14.90
CA ASP A 161 -18.15 17.78 15.51
C ASP A 161 -17.27 16.95 16.46
N HIS A 162 -15.96 16.85 16.17
CA HIS A 162 -14.98 16.18 17.04
C HIS A 162 -14.35 17.08 18.11
N GLY A 163 -14.77 18.35 18.20
CA GLY A 163 -14.23 19.30 19.17
C GLY A 163 -12.73 19.63 18.94
N LEU A 164 -12.24 19.48 17.73
CA LEU A 164 -10.87 19.76 17.37
C LEU A 164 -10.72 21.25 17.01
N THR A 165 -9.54 21.80 17.29
CA THR A 165 -9.20 23.17 16.90
C THR A 165 -8.32 23.15 15.66
N MET A 166 -8.72 23.86 14.60
CA MET A 166 -7.85 24.05 13.44
C MET A 166 -6.70 24.98 13.81
N THR A 167 -5.47 24.54 13.63
CA THR A 167 -4.29 25.39 13.72
C THR A 167 -4.08 26.11 12.37
N GLU A 168 -3.40 27.28 12.39
CA GLU A 168 -3.06 28.00 11.16
C GLU A 168 -2.24 27.15 10.18
N GLU A 169 -1.40 26.24 10.69
CA GLU A 169 -0.63 25.30 9.88
C GLU A 169 -1.51 24.29 9.13
N MET A 170 -2.61 23.81 9.75
CA MET A 170 -3.56 22.91 9.09
C MET A 170 -4.37 23.63 7.98
N MET A 171 -4.47 24.95 8.04
CA MET A 171 -5.17 25.74 7.01
C MET A 171 -4.29 26.12 5.82
N SER A 172 -2.98 25.98 5.93
CA SER A 172 -2.01 26.34 4.88
C SER A 172 -1.71 25.22 3.87
N PHE A 173 -2.25 24.02 4.09
CA PHE A 173 -2.19 22.92 3.12
C PHE A 173 -3.39 22.98 2.17
N ASN A 174 -3.37 23.94 1.23
CA ASN A 174 -4.22 23.98 0.04
C ASN A 174 -3.35 23.85 -1.20
#